data_8478198f0a20aaee69e64d1b34371714
#
_entry.id   8478198f0a20aaee69e64d1b34371714
#
_cell.length_a   1.000
_cell.length_b   1.000
_cell.length_c   1.000
_cell.angle_alpha   90.00
_cell.angle_beta   90.00
_cell.angle_gamma   90.00
#
_symmetry.space_group_name_H-M   'P 1'
#
loop_
_entity.id
_entity.type
_entity.pdbx_description
1 polymer ?
#
loop_
_entity_poly.entity_id
_entity_poly.type
_entity_poly.pdbx_seq_one_letter_code
_entity_poly.pdbx_strand_id
1 'polypeptide(L)'
;DDCGFHAFTNGTLIDEKFCQDMKRVGNFSVAISLEGFNEVNDLRRGKGVFDKVMHAMDLMKQYGLIFGTSICYTSKNYKVVTSDEFLDMIIEKGSRFSWYFHYMPVGNEASCELLPDPDQREYMYHRIREIRAMKGGKPIFAFDFQNDGEYVGGCIAGGRNYCHINPNGDVEPCVFIHYSGANIKEVDLLTALKQPLFMAY
;
A
#
# COMPACT_ATOMS: atom_id res chain seq x y z
N ASP A 1 1.88 -12.63 20.71
CA ASP A 1 1.95 -11.17 20.54
C ASP A 1 0.61 -10.68 20.00
N ASP A 2 0.10 -9.60 20.59
CA ASP A 2 -1.20 -9.01 20.22
C ASP A 2 -1.08 -8.03 19.02
N CYS A 3 0.09 -8.02 18.35
CA CYS A 3 0.38 -7.15 17.20
C CYS A 3 0.33 -7.93 15.90
N GLY A 4 -0.30 -7.36 14.88
CA GLY A 4 -0.16 -7.77 13.48
C GLY A 4 0.90 -6.94 12.78
N PHE A 5 1.69 -7.55 11.91
CA PHE A 5 2.71 -6.88 11.12
C PHE A 5 2.33 -6.88 9.66
N HIS A 6 2.52 -5.76 8.99
CA HIS A 6 2.27 -5.61 7.57
C HIS A 6 3.45 -4.91 6.89
N ALA A 7 3.97 -5.48 5.82
CA ALA A 7 5.08 -4.89 5.08
C ALA A 7 4.69 -4.58 3.63
N PHE A 8 5.12 -3.42 3.15
CA PHE A 8 5.12 -3.10 1.72
C PHE A 8 6.46 -3.52 1.14
N THR A 9 6.44 -4.31 0.07
CA THR A 9 7.65 -4.89 -0.53
C THR A 9 7.60 -4.84 -2.05
N ASN A 10 8.77 -4.77 -2.70
CA ASN A 10 8.86 -5.00 -4.14
C ASN A 10 8.72 -6.49 -4.54
N GLY A 11 8.70 -7.40 -3.58
CA GLY A 11 8.47 -8.83 -3.78
C GLY A 11 9.61 -9.60 -4.43
N THR A 12 10.71 -8.96 -4.83
CA THR A 12 11.76 -9.57 -5.66
C THR A 12 12.65 -10.58 -4.92
N LEU A 13 12.58 -10.62 -3.59
CA LEU A 13 13.35 -11.52 -2.72
C LEU A 13 12.45 -12.51 -1.97
N ILE A 14 11.16 -12.57 -2.29
CA ILE A 14 10.26 -13.56 -1.70
C ILE A 14 10.62 -14.95 -2.27
N ASP A 15 11.05 -15.83 -1.40
CA ASP A 15 11.41 -17.22 -1.68
C ASP A 15 10.62 -18.20 -0.78
N GLU A 16 10.87 -19.47 -0.93
CA GLU A 16 10.24 -20.52 -0.11
C GLU A 16 10.53 -20.36 1.38
N LYS A 17 11.77 -19.97 1.73
CA LYS A 17 12.16 -19.76 3.12
C LYS A 17 11.35 -18.60 3.74
N PHE A 18 11.20 -17.50 3.03
CA PHE A 18 10.36 -16.39 3.47
C PHE A 18 8.90 -16.83 3.69
N CYS A 19 8.34 -17.61 2.76
CA CYS A 19 6.98 -18.13 2.88
C CYS A 19 6.82 -19.07 4.09
N GLN A 20 7.80 -19.94 4.36
CA GLN A 20 7.81 -20.80 5.53
C GLN A 20 7.87 -20.01 6.83
N ASP A 21 8.75 -19.01 6.91
CA ASP A 21 8.89 -18.16 8.08
C ASP A 21 7.62 -17.35 8.33
N MET A 22 7.03 -16.77 7.29
CA MET A 22 5.77 -16.04 7.35
C MET A 22 4.62 -16.93 7.88
N LYS A 23 4.53 -18.16 7.39
CA LYS A 23 3.56 -19.15 7.86
C LYS A 23 3.79 -19.54 9.33
N ARG A 24 5.05 -19.68 9.74
CA ARG A 24 5.42 -20.03 11.11
C ARG A 24 5.04 -18.94 12.12
N VAL A 25 5.28 -17.66 11.79
CA VAL A 25 4.96 -16.55 12.72
C VAL A 25 3.46 -16.26 12.78
N GLY A 26 2.73 -16.39 11.67
CA GLY A 26 1.27 -16.34 11.60
C GLY A 26 0.62 -14.97 11.75
N ASN A 27 1.38 -13.94 12.16
CA ASN A 27 0.89 -12.58 12.38
C ASN A 27 1.53 -11.53 11.43
N PHE A 28 2.08 -11.99 10.31
CA PHE A 28 2.74 -11.15 9.32
C PHE A 28 2.05 -11.26 7.96
N SER A 29 1.84 -10.15 7.28
CA SER A 29 1.30 -10.08 5.93
C SER A 29 2.10 -9.10 5.07
N VAL A 30 1.96 -9.20 3.74
CA VAL A 30 2.63 -8.29 2.82
C VAL A 30 1.68 -7.72 1.77
N ALA A 31 1.96 -6.50 1.33
CA ALA A 31 1.46 -5.93 0.09
C ALA A 31 2.61 -5.81 -0.91
N ILE A 32 2.51 -6.57 -2.01
CA ILE A 32 3.53 -6.60 -3.05
C ILE A 32 3.27 -5.46 -4.03
N SER A 33 4.30 -4.67 -4.29
CA SER A 33 4.21 -3.53 -5.20
C SER A 33 4.04 -3.99 -6.65
N LEU A 34 2.97 -3.50 -7.31
CA LEU A 34 2.64 -3.85 -8.69
C LEU A 34 1.96 -2.65 -9.37
N GLU A 35 2.42 -2.23 -10.56
CA GLU A 35 2.00 -0.98 -11.20
C GLU A 35 1.17 -1.21 -12.48
N GLY A 36 0.83 -2.45 -12.81
CA GLY A 36 0.14 -2.86 -14.02
C GLY A 36 0.69 -4.18 -14.58
N PHE A 37 0.42 -4.45 -15.85
CA PHE A 37 1.01 -5.57 -16.56
C PHE A 37 2.51 -5.35 -16.83
N ASN A 38 3.18 -6.39 -17.35
CA ASN A 38 4.63 -6.46 -17.52
C ASN A 38 5.26 -5.15 -18.00
N GLU A 39 4.84 -4.62 -19.15
CA GLU A 39 5.46 -3.42 -19.73
C GLU A 39 5.32 -2.19 -18.83
N VAL A 40 4.12 -1.97 -18.28
CA VAL A 40 3.83 -0.82 -17.41
C VAL A 40 4.57 -0.95 -16.09
N ASN A 41 4.60 -2.15 -15.53
CA ASN A 41 5.30 -2.43 -14.28
C ASN A 41 6.81 -2.26 -14.43
N ASP A 42 7.39 -2.89 -15.45
CA ASP A 42 8.83 -2.92 -15.66
C ASP A 42 9.41 -1.56 -16.08
N LEU A 43 8.62 -0.73 -16.76
CA LEU A 43 9.00 0.66 -17.06
C LEU A 43 9.32 1.45 -15.78
N ARG A 44 8.56 1.25 -14.71
CA ARG A 44 8.75 1.98 -13.44
C ARG A 44 9.67 1.26 -12.47
N ARG A 45 9.61 -0.07 -12.41
CA ARG A 45 10.26 -0.87 -11.37
C ARG A 45 11.53 -1.59 -11.82
N GLY A 46 11.79 -1.57 -13.12
CA GLY A 46 12.94 -2.22 -13.74
C GLY A 46 12.57 -3.53 -14.44
N LYS A 47 13.36 -3.84 -15.46
CA LYS A 47 13.16 -5.01 -16.33
C LYS A 47 13.17 -6.33 -15.55
N GLY A 48 12.16 -7.17 -15.76
CA GLY A 48 12.04 -8.49 -15.17
C GLY A 48 11.51 -8.48 -13.72
N VAL A 49 11.14 -7.33 -13.18
CA VAL A 49 10.51 -7.25 -11.85
C VAL A 49 9.12 -7.86 -11.87
N PHE A 50 8.35 -7.66 -12.95
CA PHE A 50 7.03 -8.25 -13.08
C PHE A 50 7.05 -9.78 -12.93
N ASP A 51 7.94 -10.47 -13.63
CA ASP A 51 8.05 -11.93 -13.56
C ASP A 51 8.41 -12.41 -12.16
N LYS A 52 9.31 -11.69 -11.47
CA LYS A 52 9.67 -12.00 -10.07
C LYS A 52 8.47 -11.82 -9.13
N VAL A 53 7.67 -10.76 -9.32
CA VAL A 53 6.45 -10.53 -8.54
C VAL A 53 5.42 -11.63 -8.80
N MET A 54 5.20 -12.02 -10.06
CA MET A 54 4.29 -13.12 -10.39
C MET A 54 4.72 -14.44 -9.75
N HIS A 55 6.02 -14.74 -9.75
CA HIS A 55 6.56 -15.91 -9.07
C HIS A 55 6.37 -15.84 -7.54
N ALA A 56 6.63 -14.68 -6.93
CA ALA A 56 6.42 -14.47 -5.50
C ALA A 56 4.95 -14.68 -5.10
N MET A 57 4.00 -14.18 -5.89
CA MET A 57 2.57 -14.38 -5.66
C MET A 57 2.18 -15.86 -5.78
N ASP A 58 2.72 -16.58 -6.77
CA ASP A 58 2.49 -18.03 -6.92
C ASP A 58 3.00 -18.81 -5.71
N LEU A 59 4.20 -18.51 -5.21
CA LEU A 59 4.75 -19.12 -3.99
C LEU A 59 3.85 -18.83 -2.78
N MET A 60 3.49 -17.58 -2.55
CA MET A 60 2.66 -17.22 -1.41
C MET A 60 1.28 -17.89 -1.47
N LYS A 61 0.67 -17.99 -2.66
CA LYS A 61 -0.57 -18.73 -2.89
C LYS A 61 -0.40 -20.22 -2.58
N GLN A 62 0.69 -20.85 -3.04
CA GLN A 62 1.01 -22.25 -2.78
C GLN A 62 1.13 -22.55 -1.27
N TYR A 63 1.72 -21.65 -0.50
CA TYR A 63 1.85 -21.77 0.95
C TYR A 63 0.58 -21.39 1.72
N GLY A 64 -0.49 -20.95 1.03
CA GLY A 64 -1.76 -20.54 1.64
C GLY A 64 -1.66 -19.28 2.47
N LEU A 65 -0.77 -18.35 2.12
CA LEU A 65 -0.51 -17.11 2.84
C LEU A 65 -1.51 -16.01 2.46
N ILE A 66 -1.83 -15.15 3.41
CA ILE A 66 -2.62 -13.94 3.15
C ILE A 66 -1.67 -12.83 2.71
N PHE A 67 -1.88 -12.33 1.51
CA PHE A 67 -1.14 -11.21 0.96
C PHE A 67 -2.01 -10.37 0.01
N GLY A 68 -1.53 -9.19 -0.32
CA GLY A 68 -2.18 -8.30 -1.27
C GLY A 68 -1.20 -7.59 -2.17
N THR A 69 -1.70 -6.63 -2.93
CA THR A 69 -0.91 -5.74 -3.78
C THR A 69 -0.90 -4.32 -3.25
N SER A 70 0.19 -3.60 -3.52
CA SER A 70 0.32 -2.16 -3.29
C SER A 70 0.51 -1.48 -4.64
N ILE A 71 -0.41 -0.61 -4.98
CA ILE A 71 -0.52 0.00 -6.30
C ILE A 71 -0.41 1.51 -6.14
N CYS A 72 0.62 2.11 -6.72
CA CYS A 72 0.69 3.55 -6.88
C CYS A 72 0.12 3.93 -8.24
N TYR A 73 -1.13 4.42 -8.28
CA TYR A 73 -1.71 4.86 -9.53
C TYR A 73 -1.27 6.28 -9.90
N THR A 74 -1.11 6.48 -11.20
CA THR A 74 -0.62 7.70 -11.83
C THR A 74 -1.59 8.11 -12.94
N SER A 75 -1.37 9.29 -13.53
CA SER A 75 -2.07 9.71 -14.76
C SER A 75 -1.92 8.72 -15.92
N LYS A 76 -0.94 7.81 -15.87
CA LYS A 76 -0.61 6.88 -16.98
C LYS A 76 -1.17 5.48 -16.81
N ASN A 77 -1.34 4.99 -15.58
CA ASN A 77 -1.72 3.59 -15.31
C ASN A 77 -3.08 3.41 -14.63
N TYR A 78 -3.78 4.48 -14.21
CA TYR A 78 -4.99 4.40 -13.39
C TYR A 78 -6.08 3.48 -13.98
N LYS A 79 -6.29 3.48 -15.31
CA LYS A 79 -7.23 2.58 -15.98
C LYS A 79 -6.75 1.14 -16.02
N VAL A 80 -5.45 0.93 -16.22
CA VAL A 80 -4.86 -0.42 -16.30
C VAL A 80 -4.99 -1.12 -14.96
N VAL A 81 -4.59 -0.47 -13.86
CA VAL A 81 -4.59 -1.07 -12.52
C VAL A 81 -5.98 -1.28 -11.90
N THR A 82 -7.01 -0.78 -12.56
CA THR A 82 -8.41 -0.98 -12.16
C THR A 82 -9.24 -1.69 -13.24
N SER A 83 -8.61 -2.14 -14.32
CA SER A 83 -9.29 -2.94 -15.33
C SER A 83 -9.69 -4.31 -14.78
N ASP A 84 -10.74 -4.89 -15.34
CA ASP A 84 -11.20 -6.21 -14.92
C ASP A 84 -10.14 -7.28 -15.17
N GLU A 85 -9.42 -7.19 -16.27
CA GLU A 85 -8.33 -8.11 -16.63
C GLU A 85 -7.18 -8.08 -15.61
N PHE A 86 -6.79 -6.88 -15.16
CA PHE A 86 -5.76 -6.74 -14.14
C PHE A 86 -6.21 -7.28 -12.78
N LEU A 87 -7.44 -6.95 -12.40
CA LEU A 87 -8.03 -7.44 -11.15
C LEU A 87 -8.16 -8.96 -11.15
N ASP A 88 -8.66 -9.54 -12.24
CA ASP A 88 -8.80 -10.99 -12.37
C ASP A 88 -7.43 -11.69 -12.30
N MET A 89 -6.40 -11.13 -12.93
CA MET A 89 -5.03 -11.63 -12.84
C MET A 89 -4.52 -11.66 -11.38
N ILE A 90 -4.61 -10.56 -10.64
CA ILE A 90 -4.10 -10.52 -9.27
C ILE A 90 -4.92 -11.39 -8.31
N ILE A 91 -6.23 -11.50 -8.53
CA ILE A 91 -7.11 -12.41 -7.77
C ILE A 91 -6.75 -13.86 -8.05
N GLU A 92 -6.55 -14.23 -9.32
CA GLU A 92 -6.11 -15.56 -9.71
C GLU A 92 -4.75 -15.91 -9.11
N LYS A 93 -3.83 -14.95 -9.04
CA LYS A 93 -2.54 -15.09 -8.36
C LYS A 93 -2.66 -15.20 -6.83
N GLY A 94 -3.83 -14.99 -6.26
CA GLY A 94 -4.11 -15.20 -4.84
C GLY A 94 -4.13 -13.94 -3.98
N SER A 95 -4.02 -12.75 -4.58
CA SER A 95 -4.17 -11.49 -3.86
C SER A 95 -5.55 -11.38 -3.21
N ARG A 96 -5.60 -11.02 -1.93
CA ARG A 96 -6.85 -10.87 -1.16
C ARG A 96 -7.26 -9.42 -0.96
N PHE A 97 -6.30 -8.51 -1.07
CA PHE A 97 -6.54 -7.09 -0.96
C PHE A 97 -5.59 -6.30 -1.88
N SER A 98 -5.96 -5.06 -2.18
CA SER A 98 -5.14 -4.11 -2.92
C SER A 98 -5.20 -2.75 -2.26
N TRP A 99 -4.03 -2.20 -1.94
CA TRP A 99 -3.88 -0.82 -1.52
C TRP A 99 -3.70 0.06 -2.77
N TYR A 100 -4.55 1.06 -2.94
CA TYR A 100 -4.42 2.08 -3.98
C TYR A 100 -3.94 3.38 -3.34
N PHE A 101 -2.77 3.83 -3.78
CA PHE A 101 -2.18 5.12 -3.41
C PHE A 101 -2.11 5.98 -4.66
N HIS A 102 -2.60 7.19 -4.62
CA HIS A 102 -2.32 8.10 -5.73
C HIS A 102 -0.88 8.61 -5.67
N TYR A 103 -0.29 8.82 -6.82
CA TYR A 103 1.06 9.33 -6.91
C TYR A 103 1.16 10.73 -6.29
N MET A 104 2.12 10.90 -5.39
CA MET A 104 2.47 12.17 -4.78
C MET A 104 3.85 12.62 -5.31
N PRO A 105 3.97 13.83 -5.90
CA PRO A 105 5.22 14.30 -6.49
C PRO A 105 6.18 14.83 -5.41
N VAL A 106 6.72 13.92 -4.60
CA VAL A 106 7.70 14.21 -3.55
C VAL A 106 9.02 13.50 -3.84
N GLY A 107 10.13 14.09 -3.42
CA GLY A 107 11.48 13.56 -3.64
C GLY A 107 12.18 14.19 -4.83
N ASN A 108 13.44 13.80 -5.07
CA ASN A 108 14.33 14.45 -6.03
C ASN A 108 13.93 14.26 -7.49
N GLU A 109 13.26 13.15 -7.81
CA GLU A 109 12.81 12.81 -9.18
C GLU A 109 11.30 12.91 -9.32
N ALA A 110 10.68 13.80 -8.55
CA ALA A 110 9.24 14.02 -8.63
C ALA A 110 8.84 14.55 -10.01
N SER A 111 7.84 13.92 -10.65
CA SER A 111 7.30 14.30 -11.95
C SER A 111 5.83 14.69 -11.85
N CYS A 112 5.53 15.96 -12.10
CA CYS A 112 4.14 16.44 -12.09
C CYS A 112 3.30 15.80 -13.21
N GLU A 113 3.91 15.27 -14.27
CA GLU A 113 3.21 14.58 -15.36
C GLU A 113 2.54 13.27 -14.92
N LEU A 114 3.03 12.67 -13.83
CA LEU A 114 2.47 11.44 -13.27
C LEU A 114 1.32 11.71 -12.30
N LEU A 115 1.08 12.96 -11.91
CA LEU A 115 0.01 13.32 -10.99
C LEU A 115 -1.35 13.10 -11.68
N PRO A 116 -2.26 12.33 -11.08
CA PRO A 116 -3.62 12.21 -11.60
C PRO A 116 -4.35 13.55 -11.53
N ASP A 117 -5.02 13.92 -12.62
CA ASP A 117 -5.89 15.09 -12.66
C ASP A 117 -7.20 14.87 -11.86
N PRO A 118 -8.04 15.89 -11.69
CA PRO A 118 -9.30 15.76 -10.94
C PRO A 118 -10.23 14.69 -11.48
N ASP A 119 -10.39 14.59 -12.80
CA ASP A 119 -11.30 13.62 -13.45
C ASP A 119 -10.79 12.17 -13.26
N GLN A 120 -9.47 11.98 -13.35
CA GLN A 120 -8.83 10.69 -13.10
C GLN A 120 -8.98 10.27 -11.63
N ARG A 121 -8.88 11.20 -10.68
CA ARG A 121 -9.10 10.91 -9.25
C ARG A 121 -10.57 10.60 -8.96
N GLU A 122 -11.50 11.29 -9.58
CA GLU A 122 -12.94 11.00 -9.49
C GLU A 122 -13.25 9.62 -10.07
N TYR A 123 -12.70 9.28 -11.25
CA TYR A 123 -12.78 7.93 -11.80
C TYR A 123 -12.30 6.87 -10.81
N MET A 124 -11.11 7.05 -10.21
CA MET A 124 -10.56 6.11 -9.24
C MET A 124 -11.46 5.97 -8.01
N TYR A 125 -11.98 7.08 -7.50
CA TYR A 125 -12.92 7.09 -6.37
C TYR A 125 -14.14 6.21 -6.63
N HIS A 126 -14.79 6.37 -7.78
CA HIS A 126 -15.96 5.57 -8.14
C HIS A 126 -15.58 4.11 -8.45
N ARG A 127 -14.53 3.91 -9.23
CA ARG A 127 -14.11 2.57 -9.67
C ARG A 127 -13.69 1.66 -8.51
N ILE A 128 -12.97 2.17 -7.53
CA ILE A 128 -12.60 1.37 -6.34
C ILE A 128 -13.85 0.95 -5.56
N ARG A 129 -14.85 1.82 -5.45
CA ARG A 129 -16.13 1.49 -4.80
C ARG A 129 -16.93 0.43 -5.57
N GLU A 130 -16.92 0.46 -6.89
CA GLU A 130 -17.50 -0.59 -7.72
C GLU A 130 -16.79 -1.93 -7.51
N ILE A 131 -15.44 -1.94 -7.51
CA ILE A 131 -14.64 -3.15 -7.30
C ILE A 131 -15.02 -3.85 -5.99
N ARG A 132 -15.20 -3.12 -4.90
CA ARG A 132 -15.52 -3.67 -3.59
C ARG A 132 -17.01 -3.77 -3.27
N ALA A 133 -17.88 -3.48 -4.24
CA ALA A 133 -19.32 -3.57 -4.03
C ALA A 133 -19.76 -5.00 -3.74
N MET A 134 -20.68 -5.17 -2.78
CA MET A 134 -21.18 -6.51 -2.39
C MET A 134 -21.90 -7.23 -3.53
N LYS A 135 -22.51 -6.48 -4.46
CA LYS A 135 -23.18 -7.03 -5.64
C LYS A 135 -22.49 -6.52 -6.90
N GLY A 136 -21.98 -7.44 -7.70
CA GLY A 136 -21.28 -7.14 -8.95
C GLY A 136 -19.83 -6.67 -8.78
N GLY A 137 -19.30 -6.64 -7.55
CA GLY A 137 -17.90 -6.35 -7.28
C GLY A 137 -16.99 -7.56 -7.50
N LYS A 138 -15.70 -7.37 -7.24
CA LYS A 138 -14.66 -8.41 -7.35
C LYS A 138 -14.36 -9.01 -5.96
N PRO A 139 -13.93 -10.28 -5.87
CA PRO A 139 -13.60 -10.94 -4.60
C PRO A 139 -12.19 -10.49 -4.09
N ILE A 140 -11.98 -9.20 -4.02
CA ILE A 140 -10.76 -8.55 -3.52
C ILE A 140 -11.15 -7.32 -2.71
N PHE A 141 -10.48 -7.09 -1.58
CA PHE A 141 -10.70 -5.88 -0.80
C PHE A 141 -9.81 -4.75 -1.31
N ALA A 142 -10.41 -3.73 -1.92
CA ALA A 142 -9.70 -2.57 -2.46
C ALA A 142 -9.71 -1.41 -1.45
N PHE A 143 -8.54 -1.01 -0.94
CA PHE A 143 -8.36 0.15 -0.08
C PHE A 143 -8.00 1.38 -0.92
N ASP A 144 -8.76 2.45 -0.79
CA ASP A 144 -8.46 3.76 -1.38
C ASP A 144 -7.82 4.65 -0.32
N PHE A 145 -6.50 4.58 -0.18
CA PHE A 145 -5.80 5.15 0.97
C PHE A 145 -6.13 6.63 1.22
N GLN A 146 -6.23 7.44 0.16
CA GLN A 146 -6.49 8.86 0.30
C GLN A 146 -7.98 9.22 0.43
N ASN A 147 -8.89 8.36 -0.06
CA ASN A 147 -10.32 8.69 -0.14
C ASN A 147 -11.20 7.90 0.84
N ASP A 148 -10.66 6.88 1.52
CA ASP A 148 -11.44 6.08 2.49
C ASP A 148 -11.62 6.78 3.86
N GLY A 149 -11.20 8.02 4.01
CA GLY A 149 -11.41 8.80 5.21
C GLY A 149 -12.88 8.87 5.65
N GLU A 150 -13.84 8.83 4.71
CA GLU A 150 -15.27 8.82 5.01
C GLU A 150 -15.70 7.63 5.89
N TYR A 151 -15.03 6.47 5.76
CA TYR A 151 -15.33 5.25 6.55
C TYR A 151 -14.70 5.23 7.93
N VAL A 152 -13.72 6.10 8.19
CA VAL A 152 -12.98 6.18 9.46
C VAL A 152 -13.12 7.54 10.14
N GLY A 153 -14.05 8.36 9.66
CA GLY A 153 -14.36 9.67 10.24
C GLY A 153 -13.29 10.74 9.96
N GLY A 154 -12.64 10.69 8.80
CA GLY A 154 -11.63 11.65 8.37
C GLY A 154 -10.21 11.12 8.41
N CYS A 155 -9.23 12.02 8.44
CA CYS A 155 -7.82 11.68 8.47
C CYS A 155 -7.45 10.92 9.76
N ILE A 156 -6.68 9.84 9.63
CA ILE A 156 -6.21 9.00 10.75
C ILE A 156 -4.84 9.43 11.30
N ALA A 157 -4.19 10.43 10.70
CA ALA A 157 -2.87 10.93 11.06
C ALA A 157 -2.81 11.57 12.46
N GLY A 158 -1.62 11.99 12.87
CA GLY A 158 -1.38 12.70 14.12
C GLY A 158 -1.57 11.84 15.38
N GLY A 159 -1.37 10.53 15.29
CA GLY A 159 -1.54 9.62 16.43
C GLY A 159 -3.00 9.25 16.72
N ARG A 160 -3.98 9.76 15.93
CA ARG A 160 -5.39 9.41 16.09
C ARG A 160 -5.62 7.90 15.89
N ASN A 161 -5.16 7.35 14.76
CA ASN A 161 -5.09 5.90 14.48
C ASN A 161 -3.81 5.52 13.71
N TYR A 162 -2.96 6.49 13.41
CA TYR A 162 -1.76 6.30 12.62
C TYR A 162 -0.69 7.35 12.97
N CYS A 163 0.55 6.90 13.03
CA CYS A 163 1.75 7.75 13.01
C CYS A 163 2.80 7.09 12.14
N HIS A 164 3.80 7.86 11.73
CA HIS A 164 4.97 7.40 10.99
C HIS A 164 6.21 7.52 11.87
N ILE A 165 7.05 6.51 11.86
CA ILE A 165 8.37 6.55 12.47
C ILE A 165 9.39 6.43 11.36
N ASN A 166 10.17 7.49 11.13
CA ASN A 166 11.13 7.51 10.05
C ASN A 166 12.42 6.73 10.40
N PRO A 167 13.34 6.49 9.45
CA PRO A 167 14.57 5.73 9.70
C PRO A 167 15.49 6.32 10.77
N ASN A 168 15.36 7.62 11.08
CA ASN A 168 16.13 8.28 12.15
C ASN A 168 15.51 8.06 13.53
N GLY A 169 14.25 7.57 13.59
CA GLY A 169 13.49 7.38 14.80
C GLY A 169 12.56 8.54 15.16
N ASP A 170 12.45 9.57 14.30
CA ASP A 170 11.55 10.68 14.53
C ASP A 170 10.10 10.24 14.34
N VAL A 171 9.22 10.64 15.25
CA VAL A 171 7.80 10.29 15.24
C VAL A 171 7.02 11.42 14.56
N GLU A 172 6.55 11.14 13.35
CA GLU A 172 5.89 12.07 12.45
C GLU A 172 4.38 11.81 12.40
N PRO A 173 3.53 12.84 12.19
CA PRO A 173 2.08 12.65 12.11
C PRO A 173 1.66 11.71 10.97
N CYS A 174 2.37 11.76 9.85
CA CYS A 174 2.07 11.01 8.63
C CYS A 174 3.34 10.84 7.79
N VAL A 175 3.41 9.78 6.98
CA VAL A 175 4.51 9.56 6.02
C VAL A 175 4.71 10.71 5.02
N PHE A 176 3.71 11.58 4.85
CA PHE A 176 3.79 12.77 3.98
C PHE A 176 4.09 14.07 4.75
N ILE A 177 4.26 14.03 6.07
CA ILE A 177 4.51 15.20 6.93
C ILE A 177 5.80 14.93 7.70
N HIS A 178 6.90 15.52 7.22
CA HIS A 178 8.26 15.31 7.74
C HIS A 178 8.63 16.32 8.84
N TYR A 179 7.76 16.47 9.84
CA TYR A 179 7.99 17.25 11.04
C TYR A 179 7.80 16.40 12.28
N SER A 180 8.69 16.52 13.23
CA SER A 180 8.63 15.79 14.49
C SER A 180 9.11 16.65 15.65
N GLY A 181 8.48 16.48 16.81
CA GLY A 181 8.93 17.03 18.07
C GLY A 181 9.45 15.96 19.04
N ALA A 182 9.50 14.69 18.62
CA ALA A 182 9.93 13.57 19.46
C ALA A 182 10.61 12.46 18.67
N ASN A 183 11.58 11.78 19.30
CA ASN A 183 12.31 10.66 18.72
C ASN A 183 12.22 9.43 19.63
N ILE A 184 11.89 8.24 19.07
CA ILE A 184 11.73 7.00 19.84
C ILE A 184 13.01 6.45 20.47
N LYS A 185 14.18 7.00 20.11
CA LYS A 185 15.46 6.69 20.77
C LYS A 185 15.63 7.48 22.09
N GLU A 186 14.83 8.53 22.29
CA GLU A 186 14.92 9.45 23.42
C GLU A 186 13.73 9.30 24.38
N VAL A 187 12.55 9.03 23.82
CA VAL A 187 11.30 8.87 24.60
C VAL A 187 10.51 7.66 24.11
N ASP A 188 9.65 7.11 24.98
CA ASP A 188 8.73 6.04 24.61
C ASP A 188 7.63 6.54 23.64
N LEU A 189 7.02 5.59 22.90
CA LEU A 189 6.02 5.92 21.89
C LEU A 189 4.81 6.66 22.46
N LEU A 190 4.34 6.30 23.66
CA LEU A 190 3.16 6.96 24.25
C LEU A 190 3.46 8.43 24.61
N THR A 191 4.69 8.71 25.03
CA THR A 191 5.17 10.08 25.26
C THR A 191 5.28 10.83 23.94
N ALA A 192 5.85 10.21 22.91
CA ALA A 192 5.97 10.80 21.58
C ALA A 192 4.61 11.15 20.95
N LEU A 193 3.59 10.31 21.14
CA LEU A 193 2.22 10.57 20.63
C LEU A 193 1.51 11.74 21.34
N LYS A 194 2.03 12.24 22.46
CA LYS A 194 1.51 13.41 23.18
C LYS A 194 2.27 14.70 22.88
N GLN A 195 3.19 14.69 21.92
CA GLN A 195 3.90 15.90 21.52
C GLN A 195 2.92 16.98 21.00
N PRO A 196 3.26 18.28 21.13
CA PRO A 196 2.35 19.36 20.74
C PRO A 196 1.88 19.28 19.27
N LEU A 197 2.74 18.84 18.36
CA LEU A 197 2.39 18.64 16.95
C LEU A 197 1.24 17.64 16.78
N PHE A 198 1.23 16.53 17.53
CA PHE A 198 0.18 15.52 17.48
C PHE A 198 -1.12 15.99 18.13
N MET A 199 -0.99 16.77 19.17
CA MET A 199 -2.16 17.34 19.89
C MET A 199 -2.87 18.45 19.10
N ALA A 200 -2.28 18.90 17.99
CA ALA A 200 -2.89 19.88 17.07
C ALA A 200 -3.79 19.23 15.99
N TYR A 201 -3.81 17.89 15.89
CA TYR A 201 -4.68 17.10 15.02
C TYR A 201 -5.91 16.64 15.80
#